data_4e41354aac4d7f9cbcf6bd509a4fa967
#
_entry.id   4e41354aac4d7f9cbcf6bd509a4fa967
#
_cell.length_a   1.000
_cell.length_b   1.000
_cell.length_c   1.000
_cell.angle_alpha   90.00
_cell.angle_beta   90.00
_cell.angle_gamma   90.00
#
_symmetry.space_group_name_H-M   'P 1'
#
loop_
_entity.id
_entity.type
_entity.pdbx_description
1 polymer ?
#
loop_
_entity_poly.entity_id
_entity_poly.type
_entity_poly.pdbx_seq_one_letter_code
_entity_poly.pdbx_strand_id
1 'polypeptide(L)'
;VGHKARTDTRSENVYLKLLVKLYRFLSRRTDSKFVKVVLKRLFMSRTNRPPLALNNLAKFMKGKEDKVAVLVGTVTDDPRLLEMPKLTVCALRFTETARARIVKAGGECLTFDQLALRAPKGSNTVLLRGPKKAREVYKHFGHQSTATSVHTHCGAKPYVRAKGRKFEKARGRRASKGFKV
;
A
#
# COMPACT_ATOMS: atom_id res chain seq x y z
N VAL A 1 -1.19 -7.73 25.46
CA VAL A 1 -0.09 -8.42 24.77
C VAL A 1 0.35 -7.54 23.61
N GLY A 2 1.54 -6.92 23.72
CA GLY A 2 2.07 -6.00 22.70
C GLY A 2 2.55 -6.77 21.46
N HIS A 3 2.34 -6.17 20.28
CA HIS A 3 2.89 -6.70 19.04
C HIS A 3 4.37 -6.34 18.90
N LYS A 4 5.23 -7.33 18.78
CA LYS A 4 6.65 -7.11 18.49
C LYS A 4 6.81 -6.61 17.05
N ALA A 5 7.60 -5.54 16.86
CA ALA A 5 7.95 -5.05 15.54
C ALA A 5 8.80 -6.11 14.80
N ARG A 6 8.60 -6.24 13.48
CA ARG A 6 9.43 -7.13 12.67
C ARG A 6 10.86 -6.59 12.57
N THR A 7 11.81 -7.45 12.78
CA THR A 7 13.24 -7.16 12.64
C THR A 7 13.83 -7.71 11.36
N ASP A 8 13.09 -8.57 10.63
CA ASP A 8 13.52 -9.14 9.36
C ASP A 8 12.33 -9.41 8.43
N THR A 9 12.64 -9.65 7.15
CA THR A 9 11.67 -10.08 6.15
C THR A 9 11.47 -11.59 6.22
N ARG A 10 10.20 -12.04 6.09
CA ARG A 10 9.85 -13.47 5.96
C ARG A 10 9.83 -13.92 4.49
N SER A 11 10.14 -13.04 3.55
CA SER A 11 10.14 -13.36 2.13
C SER A 11 11.36 -14.17 1.75
N GLU A 12 11.17 -15.15 0.88
CA GLU A 12 12.26 -15.95 0.29
C GLU A 12 12.97 -15.22 -0.85
N ASN A 13 12.42 -14.10 -1.32
CA ASN A 13 13.00 -13.31 -2.40
C ASN A 13 14.40 -12.80 -2.03
N VAL A 14 15.40 -13.30 -2.73
CA VAL A 14 16.81 -12.98 -2.52
C VAL A 14 17.08 -11.50 -2.71
N TYR A 15 16.53 -10.87 -3.74
CA TYR A 15 16.74 -9.44 -4.01
C TYR A 15 16.20 -8.57 -2.88
N LEU A 16 15.05 -8.92 -2.32
CA LEU A 16 14.52 -8.20 -1.15
C LEU A 16 15.41 -8.37 0.07
N LYS A 17 15.96 -9.57 0.29
CA LYS A 17 16.93 -9.83 1.37
C LYS A 17 18.22 -9.02 1.18
N LEU A 18 18.71 -8.88 -0.05
CA LEU A 18 19.88 -8.03 -0.37
C LEU A 18 19.61 -6.55 -0.08
N LEU A 19 18.43 -6.03 -0.48
CA LEU A 19 18.04 -4.66 -0.14
C LEU A 19 17.93 -4.45 1.38
N VAL A 20 17.42 -5.43 2.10
CA VAL A 20 17.38 -5.37 3.58
C VAL A 20 18.77 -5.28 4.17
N LYS A 21 19.72 -6.08 3.68
CA LYS A 21 21.13 -6.02 4.11
C LYS A 21 21.75 -4.64 3.83
N LEU A 22 21.54 -4.11 2.62
CA LEU A 22 21.99 -2.78 2.22
C LEU A 22 21.45 -1.69 3.15
N TYR A 23 20.13 -1.65 3.37
CA TYR A 23 19.51 -0.63 4.21
C TYR A 23 19.80 -0.82 5.71
N ARG A 24 20.11 -2.04 6.18
CA ARG A 24 20.68 -2.26 7.52
C ARG A 24 22.06 -1.62 7.65
N PHE A 25 22.92 -1.84 6.65
CA PHE A 25 24.24 -1.21 6.61
C PHE A 25 24.12 0.31 6.65
N LEU A 26 23.30 0.91 5.77
CA LEU A 26 23.08 2.35 5.76
C LEU A 26 22.49 2.86 7.09
N SER A 27 21.59 2.12 7.72
CA SER A 27 20.99 2.50 9.01
C SER A 27 21.98 2.50 10.16
N ARG A 28 23.04 1.69 10.09
CA ARG A 28 24.14 1.69 11.09
C ARG A 28 25.13 2.81 10.83
N ARG A 29 25.33 3.17 9.57
CA ARG A 29 26.35 4.17 9.17
C ARG A 29 25.79 5.59 9.09
N THR A 30 24.48 5.73 9.05
CA THR A 30 23.81 7.03 8.95
C THR A 30 22.71 7.17 10.00
N ASP A 31 22.63 8.30 10.69
CA ASP A 31 21.55 8.57 11.64
C ASP A 31 20.25 9.10 10.97
N SER A 32 20.05 8.78 9.69
CA SER A 32 18.90 9.23 8.95
C SER A 32 17.61 8.55 9.39
N LYS A 33 16.61 9.33 9.79
CA LYS A 33 15.25 8.86 10.06
C LYS A 33 14.63 8.23 8.80
N PHE A 34 14.96 8.76 7.61
CA PHE A 34 14.49 8.24 6.33
C PHE A 34 14.92 6.78 6.13
N VAL A 35 16.20 6.48 6.29
CA VAL A 35 16.76 5.13 6.13
C VAL A 35 16.11 4.15 7.12
N LYS A 36 15.97 4.56 8.39
CA LYS A 36 15.31 3.76 9.43
C LYS A 36 13.85 3.43 9.06
N VAL A 37 13.12 4.39 8.47
CA VAL A 37 11.73 4.18 8.03
C VAL A 37 11.65 3.29 6.78
N VAL A 38 12.54 3.48 5.80
CA VAL A 38 12.61 2.60 4.61
C VAL A 38 12.89 1.17 5.04
N LEU A 39 13.89 0.95 5.89
CA LEU A 39 14.23 -0.38 6.43
C LEU A 39 13.02 -1.03 7.13
N LYS A 40 12.35 -0.29 8.02
CA LYS A 40 11.11 -0.76 8.68
C LYS A 40 10.05 -1.18 7.66
N ARG A 41 9.88 -0.43 6.57
CA ARG A 41 8.90 -0.74 5.52
C ARG A 41 9.31 -1.95 4.68
N LEU A 42 10.62 -2.19 4.46
CA LEU A 42 11.12 -3.38 3.78
C LEU A 42 10.81 -4.68 4.55
N PHE A 43 10.78 -4.64 5.89
CA PHE A 43 10.37 -5.79 6.71
C PHE A 43 8.86 -6.08 6.66
N MET A 44 8.04 -5.11 6.28
CA MET A 44 6.58 -5.24 6.29
C MET A 44 6.11 -6.31 5.29
N SER A 45 4.97 -6.95 5.62
CA SER A 45 4.25 -7.80 4.68
C SER A 45 3.68 -7.00 3.51
N ARG A 46 3.32 -7.68 2.43
CA ARG A 46 2.69 -7.07 1.25
C ARG A 46 1.40 -6.31 1.59
N THR A 47 0.61 -6.79 2.55
CA THR A 47 -0.61 -6.10 3.01
C THR A 47 -0.34 -4.75 3.67
N ASN A 48 0.84 -4.57 4.26
CA ASN A 48 1.28 -3.32 4.87
C ASN A 48 2.12 -2.44 3.92
N ARG A 49 2.37 -2.90 2.70
CA ARG A 49 3.00 -2.17 1.59
C ARG A 49 2.01 -2.01 0.44
N PRO A 50 0.90 -1.26 0.64
CA PRO A 50 -0.13 -1.13 -0.37
C PRO A 50 0.40 -0.43 -1.61
N PRO A 51 -0.12 -0.76 -2.81
CA PRO A 51 0.24 -0.08 -4.05
C PRO A 51 -0.21 1.37 -4.03
N LEU A 52 0.45 2.20 -4.82
CA LEU A 52 0.10 3.59 -5.06
C LEU A 52 -0.12 3.80 -6.55
N ALA A 53 -1.29 4.30 -6.92
CA ALA A 53 -1.63 4.63 -8.29
C ALA A 53 -0.98 5.95 -8.72
N LEU A 54 -0.64 6.08 -10.02
CA LEU A 54 0.00 7.27 -10.60
C LEU A 54 -0.78 8.56 -10.32
N ASN A 55 -2.12 8.53 -10.35
CA ASN A 55 -2.93 9.71 -10.04
C ASN A 55 -2.67 10.24 -8.62
N ASN A 56 -2.64 9.34 -7.63
CA ASN A 56 -2.33 9.75 -6.26
C ASN A 56 -0.87 10.17 -6.09
N LEU A 57 0.04 9.53 -6.81
CA LEU A 57 1.45 9.90 -6.82
C LEU A 57 1.63 11.31 -7.36
N ALA A 58 1.03 11.64 -8.50
CA ALA A 58 1.06 12.98 -9.09
C ALA A 58 0.48 14.04 -8.13
N LYS A 59 -0.65 13.75 -7.47
CA LYS A 59 -1.24 14.65 -6.47
C LYS A 59 -0.31 14.94 -5.31
N PHE A 60 0.40 13.92 -4.78
CA PHE A 60 1.32 14.09 -3.65
C PHE A 60 2.62 14.81 -4.03
N MET A 61 2.99 14.74 -5.30
CA MET A 61 4.20 15.38 -5.82
C MET A 61 3.96 16.78 -6.38
N LYS A 62 2.72 17.23 -6.48
CA LYS A 62 2.40 18.58 -6.95
C LYS A 62 3.16 19.63 -6.14
N GLY A 63 3.92 20.49 -6.84
CA GLY A 63 4.81 21.48 -6.22
C GLY A 63 6.09 20.92 -5.59
N LYS A 64 6.44 19.65 -5.87
CA LYS A 64 7.66 18.96 -5.39
C LYS A 64 8.28 18.12 -6.50
N GLU A 65 8.16 18.55 -7.73
CA GLU A 65 8.52 17.77 -8.92
C GLU A 65 10.02 17.50 -9.01
N ASP A 66 10.84 18.41 -8.45
CA ASP A 66 12.30 18.24 -8.37
C ASP A 66 12.76 17.16 -7.38
N LYS A 67 11.86 16.69 -6.52
CA LYS A 67 12.18 15.69 -5.50
C LYS A 67 11.89 14.28 -6.00
N VAL A 68 12.67 13.32 -5.49
CA VAL A 68 12.44 11.90 -5.78
C VAL A 68 11.27 11.38 -4.95
N ALA A 69 10.22 10.89 -5.61
CA ALA A 69 9.13 10.19 -4.95
C ALA A 69 9.57 8.78 -4.56
N VAL A 70 9.55 8.42 -3.29
CA VAL A 70 10.00 7.12 -2.79
C VAL A 70 8.82 6.33 -2.22
N LEU A 71 8.56 5.15 -2.79
CA LEU A 71 7.52 4.24 -2.37
C LEU A 71 8.08 2.84 -2.07
N VAL A 72 8.04 2.39 -0.83
CA VAL A 72 8.35 0.98 -0.50
C VAL A 72 7.13 0.11 -0.81
N GLY A 73 6.92 -0.19 -2.08
CA GLY A 73 5.76 -0.92 -2.59
C GLY A 73 5.73 -0.95 -4.11
N THR A 74 4.55 -1.18 -4.67
CA THR A 74 4.32 -1.22 -6.12
C THR A 74 3.65 0.06 -6.59
N VAL A 75 4.17 0.65 -7.65
CA VAL A 75 3.50 1.73 -8.39
C VAL A 75 2.63 1.11 -9.48
N THR A 76 1.36 1.48 -9.51
CA THR A 76 0.38 1.01 -10.49
C THR A 76 -0.11 2.14 -11.36
N ASP A 77 -0.54 1.82 -12.56
CA ASP A 77 -1.18 2.80 -13.45
C ASP A 77 -2.58 3.20 -12.94
N ASP A 78 -3.05 4.35 -13.40
CA ASP A 78 -4.42 4.83 -13.21
C ASP A 78 -4.91 5.50 -14.50
N PRO A 79 -5.88 4.90 -15.20
CA PRO A 79 -6.40 5.44 -16.47
C PRO A 79 -7.08 6.80 -16.31
N ARG A 80 -7.47 7.19 -15.09
CA ARG A 80 -8.05 8.51 -14.80
C ARG A 80 -7.04 9.66 -14.87
N LEU A 81 -5.75 9.36 -14.82
CA LEU A 81 -4.70 10.36 -15.01
C LEU A 81 -4.45 10.49 -16.53
N LEU A 82 -4.89 11.56 -17.14
CA LEU A 82 -4.69 11.82 -18.57
C LEU A 82 -3.24 12.20 -18.85
N GLU A 83 -2.75 13.22 -18.18
CA GLU A 83 -1.39 13.73 -18.34
C GLU A 83 -0.53 13.38 -17.13
N MET A 84 0.62 12.78 -17.39
CA MET A 84 1.59 12.43 -16.35
C MET A 84 2.65 13.52 -16.27
N PRO A 85 2.86 14.17 -15.12
CA PRO A 85 3.96 15.11 -14.95
C PRO A 85 5.31 14.38 -14.98
N LYS A 86 6.37 15.10 -15.36
CA LYS A 86 7.74 14.58 -15.30
C LYS A 86 8.14 14.37 -13.84
N LEU A 87 8.30 13.12 -13.40
CA LEU A 87 8.66 12.78 -12.03
C LEU A 87 9.75 11.72 -11.99
N THR A 88 10.65 11.85 -11.02
CA THR A 88 11.60 10.79 -10.67
C THR A 88 10.99 9.94 -9.55
N VAL A 89 10.79 8.65 -9.79
CA VAL A 89 10.08 7.74 -8.88
C VAL A 89 10.95 6.54 -8.53
N CYS A 90 11.13 6.29 -7.24
CA CYS A 90 11.78 5.09 -6.71
C CYS A 90 10.73 4.15 -6.10
N ALA A 91 10.70 2.90 -6.55
CA ALA A 91 9.80 1.89 -6.03
C ALA A 91 10.42 0.48 -6.03
N LEU A 92 9.82 -0.46 -5.28
CA LEU A 92 10.22 -1.88 -5.34
C LEU A 92 9.80 -2.53 -6.66
N ARG A 93 8.65 -2.11 -7.21
CA ARG A 93 8.11 -2.63 -8.45
C ARG A 93 7.26 -1.57 -9.14
N PHE A 94 7.32 -1.56 -10.44
CA PHE A 94 6.41 -0.82 -11.32
C PHE A 94 5.60 -1.82 -12.14
N THR A 95 4.32 -1.52 -12.39
CA THR A 95 3.60 -2.22 -13.46
C THR A 95 4.15 -1.75 -14.80
N GLU A 96 4.04 -2.58 -15.82
CA GLU A 96 4.56 -2.29 -17.16
C GLU A 96 3.99 -0.98 -17.71
N THR A 97 2.66 -0.84 -17.64
CA THR A 97 1.96 0.38 -18.05
C THR A 97 2.37 1.63 -17.28
N ALA A 98 2.53 1.52 -15.93
CA ALA A 98 2.98 2.64 -15.11
C ALA A 98 4.42 3.07 -15.48
N ARG A 99 5.32 2.11 -15.69
CA ARG A 99 6.70 2.39 -16.13
C ARG A 99 6.70 3.08 -17.48
N ALA A 100 5.96 2.56 -18.46
CA ALA A 100 5.88 3.15 -19.80
C ALA A 100 5.38 4.60 -19.75
N ARG A 101 4.35 4.89 -18.94
CA ARG A 101 3.82 6.26 -18.79
C ARG A 101 4.80 7.22 -18.13
N ILE A 102 5.52 6.79 -17.07
CA ILE A 102 6.55 7.62 -16.41
C ILE A 102 7.65 7.98 -17.41
N VAL A 103 8.17 6.98 -18.15
CA VAL A 103 9.24 7.17 -19.14
C VAL A 103 8.77 8.04 -20.29
N LYS A 104 7.55 7.82 -20.82
CA LYS A 104 6.95 8.66 -21.88
C LYS A 104 6.83 10.13 -21.47
N ALA A 105 6.55 10.39 -20.19
CA ALA A 105 6.49 11.75 -19.63
C ALA A 105 7.89 12.37 -19.38
N GLY A 106 8.98 11.70 -19.78
CA GLY A 106 10.35 12.13 -19.51
C GLY A 106 10.80 11.97 -18.07
N GLY A 107 10.06 11.18 -17.27
CA GLY A 107 10.42 10.84 -15.89
C GLY A 107 11.38 9.66 -15.80
N GLU A 108 11.82 9.37 -14.60
CA GLU A 108 12.80 8.33 -14.29
C GLU A 108 12.24 7.30 -13.28
N CYS A 109 12.47 6.00 -13.53
CA CYS A 109 12.12 4.92 -12.61
C CYS A 109 13.39 4.39 -11.94
N LEU A 110 13.53 4.59 -10.64
CA LEU A 110 14.67 4.17 -9.85
C LEU A 110 14.36 2.91 -9.02
N THR A 111 15.38 2.10 -8.80
CA THR A 111 15.39 1.03 -7.81
C THR A 111 15.96 1.52 -6.47
N PHE A 112 15.80 0.75 -5.40
CA PHE A 112 16.28 1.16 -4.07
C PHE A 112 17.79 1.13 -3.90
N ASP A 113 18.50 0.34 -4.67
CA ASP A 113 19.95 0.35 -4.77
C ASP A 113 20.46 1.62 -5.46
N GLN A 114 19.84 2.02 -6.59
CA GLN A 114 20.13 3.30 -7.25
C GLN A 114 19.83 4.49 -6.34
N LEU A 115 18.71 4.44 -5.60
CA LEU A 115 18.39 5.46 -4.61
C LEU A 115 19.44 5.55 -3.50
N ALA A 116 19.98 4.43 -3.04
CA ALA A 116 21.02 4.39 -2.02
C ALA A 116 22.31 5.08 -2.48
N LEU A 117 22.64 4.98 -3.76
CA LEU A 117 23.79 5.70 -4.35
C LEU A 117 23.49 7.20 -4.51
N ARG A 118 22.29 7.56 -5.00
CA ARG A 118 21.91 8.95 -5.29
C ARG A 118 21.60 9.75 -4.04
N ALA A 119 20.93 9.18 -3.07
CA ALA A 119 20.47 9.85 -1.85
C ALA A 119 20.57 8.92 -0.62
N PRO A 120 21.76 8.59 -0.11
CA PRO A 120 21.95 7.65 0.98
C PRO A 120 21.29 8.08 2.28
N LYS A 121 21.18 9.38 2.55
CA LYS A 121 20.50 9.95 3.71
C LYS A 121 19.02 10.31 3.45
N GLY A 122 18.56 10.21 2.18
CA GLY A 122 17.22 10.59 1.77
C GLY A 122 17.02 12.07 1.50
N SER A 123 18.10 12.82 1.23
CA SER A 123 18.02 14.23 0.83
C SER A 123 17.20 14.37 -0.46
N ASN A 124 16.41 15.42 -0.59
CA ASN A 124 15.55 15.69 -1.75
C ASN A 124 14.61 14.52 -2.12
N THR A 125 14.10 13.80 -1.11
CA THR A 125 13.14 12.71 -1.31
C THR A 125 11.82 13.00 -0.61
N VAL A 126 10.72 12.47 -1.17
CA VAL A 126 9.39 12.47 -0.57
C VAL A 126 8.98 11.02 -0.35
N LEU A 127 8.90 10.60 0.91
CA LEU A 127 8.55 9.22 1.26
C LEU A 127 7.04 9.05 1.32
N LEU A 128 6.50 8.36 0.34
CA LEU A 128 5.08 8.11 0.17
C LEU A 128 4.63 6.75 0.69
N ARG A 129 3.33 6.55 0.77
CA ARG A 129 2.70 5.28 1.11
C ARG A 129 1.33 5.19 0.45
N GLY A 130 0.99 4.01 -0.05
CA GLY A 130 -0.32 3.73 -0.60
C GLY A 130 -1.42 3.64 0.47
N PRO A 131 -2.70 3.66 0.07
CA PRO A 131 -3.86 3.62 0.96
C PRO A 131 -4.02 2.23 1.57
N LYS A 132 -3.65 2.04 2.82
CA LYS A 132 -3.74 0.75 3.52
C LYS A 132 -5.18 0.24 3.64
N LYS A 133 -6.15 1.15 3.83
CA LYS A 133 -7.57 0.81 4.03
C LYS A 133 -8.33 0.53 2.71
N ALA A 134 -7.71 0.63 1.55
CA ALA A 134 -8.35 0.36 0.26
C ALA A 134 -8.64 -1.14 0.01
N ARG A 135 -8.07 -2.05 0.80
CA ARG A 135 -8.32 -3.49 0.69
C ARG A 135 -9.76 -3.81 1.05
N GLU A 136 -10.37 -4.74 0.32
CA GLU A 136 -11.77 -5.17 0.53
C GLU A 136 -12.05 -5.62 1.96
N VAL A 137 -11.10 -6.32 2.60
CA VAL A 137 -11.25 -6.80 3.99
C VAL A 137 -11.52 -5.68 4.99
N TYR A 138 -11.04 -4.44 4.73
CA TYR A 138 -11.31 -3.33 5.64
C TYR A 138 -12.78 -2.89 5.64
N LYS A 139 -13.53 -3.17 4.58
CA LYS A 139 -14.98 -2.93 4.53
C LYS A 139 -15.77 -3.87 5.44
N HIS A 140 -15.15 -4.98 5.84
CA HIS A 140 -15.75 -6.03 6.67
C HIS A 140 -15.28 -5.99 8.12
N PHE A 141 -14.31 -5.14 8.47
CA PHE A 141 -13.85 -4.97 9.84
C PHE A 141 -14.75 -4.01 10.61
N GLY A 142 -14.83 -4.21 11.94
CA GLY A 142 -15.53 -3.34 12.86
C GLY A 142 -17.00 -3.72 13.04
N HIS A 143 -17.70 -2.94 13.86
CA HIS A 143 -19.12 -3.12 14.14
C HIS A 143 -19.96 -2.59 12.98
N GLN A 144 -20.93 -3.38 12.55
CA GLN A 144 -22.03 -2.87 11.75
C GLN A 144 -22.97 -2.14 12.70
N SER A 145 -22.92 -0.81 12.71
CA SER A 145 -23.95 -0.01 13.34
C SER A 145 -25.23 -0.13 12.48
N THR A 146 -26.05 -1.10 12.82
CA THR A 146 -27.45 -1.03 12.42
C THR A 146 -28.16 -0.19 13.48
N ALA A 147 -28.70 0.93 13.07
CA ALA A 147 -29.38 1.90 13.93
C ALA A 147 -30.57 1.33 14.75
N THR A 148 -30.83 0.06 14.69
CA THR A 148 -32.02 -0.60 15.25
C THR A 148 -31.76 -1.61 16.37
N SER A 149 -30.52 -1.84 16.78
CA SER A 149 -30.30 -2.80 17.85
C SER A 149 -29.09 -2.46 18.73
N VAL A 150 -29.41 -1.88 19.87
CA VAL A 150 -28.45 -1.62 20.97
C VAL A 150 -27.95 -2.91 21.62
N HIS A 151 -28.59 -4.06 21.36
CA HIS A 151 -28.37 -5.31 22.08
C HIS A 151 -27.91 -6.49 21.23
N THR A 152 -27.78 -6.37 19.91
CA THR A 152 -27.22 -7.41 19.08
C THR A 152 -25.71 -7.27 19.00
N HIS A 153 -24.99 -8.36 19.29
CA HIS A 153 -23.58 -8.46 18.98
C HIS A 153 -23.38 -8.09 17.52
N CYS A 154 -22.83 -6.90 17.29
CA CYS A 154 -22.54 -6.40 15.96
C CYS A 154 -21.36 -7.20 15.41
N GLY A 155 -21.65 -8.30 14.70
CA GLY A 155 -20.67 -9.06 13.96
C GLY A 155 -20.03 -8.23 12.87
N ALA A 156 -18.88 -8.70 12.37
CA ALA A 156 -18.26 -8.12 11.19
C ALA A 156 -19.22 -8.17 10.00
N LYS A 157 -19.13 -7.21 9.07
CA LYS A 157 -19.95 -7.19 7.86
C LYS A 157 -19.70 -8.46 7.04
N PRO A 158 -20.72 -9.26 6.69
CA PRO A 158 -20.54 -10.52 5.99
C PRO A 158 -20.07 -10.29 4.54
N TYR A 159 -19.34 -11.28 4.00
CA TYR A 159 -19.02 -11.37 2.58
C TYR A 159 -20.22 -11.97 1.84
N VAL A 160 -20.92 -11.14 1.06
CA VAL A 160 -22.09 -11.56 0.29
C VAL A 160 -21.79 -11.44 -1.20
N ARG A 161 -22.25 -12.41 -2.00
CA ARG A 161 -22.07 -12.39 -3.47
C ARG A 161 -22.90 -11.31 -4.14
N ALA A 162 -24.14 -11.13 -3.66
CA ALA A 162 -25.07 -10.15 -4.17
C ALA A 162 -25.84 -9.50 -3.03
N LYS A 163 -25.95 -8.17 -3.04
CA LYS A 163 -26.65 -7.37 -2.02
C LYS A 163 -27.91 -6.76 -2.65
N GLY A 164 -28.82 -7.61 -3.08
CA GLY A 164 -30.07 -7.21 -3.70
C GLY A 164 -31.26 -7.38 -2.77
N ARG A 165 -32.41 -6.85 -3.21
CA ARG A 165 -33.70 -7.00 -2.51
C ARG A 165 -34.14 -8.48 -2.37
N LYS A 166 -33.83 -9.32 -3.34
CA LYS A 166 -34.21 -10.74 -3.41
C LYS A 166 -33.19 -11.69 -2.77
N PHE A 167 -31.96 -11.27 -2.51
CA PHE A 167 -30.85 -12.14 -2.13
C PHE A 167 -30.45 -11.93 -0.67
N GLU A 168 -30.19 -13.07 0.02
CA GLU A 168 -29.63 -13.13 1.39
C GLU A 168 -30.40 -12.34 2.47
N LYS A 169 -31.70 -12.11 2.27
CA LYS A 169 -32.53 -11.34 3.22
C LYS A 169 -33.42 -12.17 4.11
N ALA A 170 -33.77 -13.37 3.71
CA ALA A 170 -34.73 -14.19 4.45
C ALA A 170 -34.33 -15.64 4.62
N ARG A 171 -33.53 -16.23 3.69
CA ARG A 171 -33.10 -17.61 3.79
C ARG A 171 -32.28 -17.86 5.05
N GLY A 172 -32.65 -18.82 5.86
CA GLY A 172 -32.05 -19.15 7.12
C GLY A 172 -32.33 -18.16 8.27
N ARG A 173 -33.10 -17.09 8.00
CA ARG A 173 -33.45 -16.04 8.99
C ARG A 173 -34.93 -16.02 9.35
N ARG A 174 -35.79 -16.56 8.47
CA ARG A 174 -37.24 -16.63 8.68
C ARG A 174 -37.73 -18.03 8.38
N ALA A 175 -38.47 -18.64 9.33
CA ALA A 175 -39.08 -19.95 9.16
C ALA A 175 -40.01 -20.01 7.93
N SER A 176 -40.74 -18.94 7.64
CA SER A 176 -41.63 -18.82 6.46
C SER A 176 -40.91 -18.87 5.10
N LYS A 177 -39.60 -18.87 5.08
CA LYS A 177 -38.73 -18.91 3.88
C LYS A 177 -37.84 -20.15 3.83
N GLY A 178 -38.36 -21.27 4.30
CA GLY A 178 -37.73 -22.60 4.26
C GLY A 178 -37.30 -23.07 5.65
N PHE A 179 -36.27 -22.45 6.23
CA PHE A 179 -35.74 -22.81 7.54
C PHE A 179 -35.20 -21.56 8.26
N LYS A 180 -35.10 -21.66 9.57
CA LYS A 180 -34.46 -20.67 10.41
C LYS A 180 -33.36 -21.34 11.22
N VAL A 181 -32.15 -20.76 11.17
CA VAL A 181 -31.01 -21.10 12.01
C VAL A 181 -30.98 -20.17 13.22
#